data_eb51458123a9c6054fe46b33bb86fb60
#
_entry.id   eb51458123a9c6054fe46b33bb86fb60
#
_cell.length_a   1.000
_cell.length_b   1.000
_cell.length_c   1.000
_cell.angle_alpha   90.00
_cell.angle_beta   90.00
_cell.angle_gamma   90.00
#
_symmetry.space_group_name_H-M   'P 1'
#
loop_
_entity.id
_entity.type
_entity.pdbx_description
1 polymer ?
#
loop_
_entity_poly.entity_id
_entity_poly.type
_entity_poly.pdbx_seq_one_letter_code
_entity_poly.pdbx_strand_id
1 'polypeptide(L)'
;AIRSPLGIERSEVNGAISMVDIYAELSNKHQRAWLTGAEQGQSRAGVAYCLTGGEGYAAHMDNALAVDGFEAVEKVLEEIENGKLDGLDFFEGMACKGGCVGGALTFENPYVAKQRIQALLAKVPDYPGPEAVNLDMAGPVGLDRPVLPAADMQLDDDLAVALQKMDEMERLVKRLPGLDCGSCGSPTCLALAEDIVLGYATEMDCIFRLKDHVSDLAREMMTLSEETRDKPVRGEINT
;
A
#
# COMPACT_ATOMS: atom_id res chain seq x y z
N ALA A 1 2.20 4.36 5.87
CA ALA A 1 1.17 5.03 6.69
C ALA A 1 0.79 4.22 7.94
N ILE A 2 0.62 2.90 7.84
CA ILE A 2 0.22 2.07 9.00
C ILE A 2 1.37 1.87 9.96
N ARG A 3 2.56 1.52 9.46
CA ARG A 3 3.73 1.19 10.27
C ARG A 3 4.63 2.38 10.59
N SER A 4 4.73 3.32 9.67
CA SER A 4 5.61 4.49 9.79
C SER A 4 4.87 5.72 9.28
N PRO A 5 3.96 6.30 10.08
CA PRO A 5 3.27 7.52 9.69
C PRO A 5 4.27 8.69 9.69
N LEU A 6 4.58 9.20 8.49
CA LEU A 6 5.50 10.33 8.32
C LEU A 6 4.81 11.64 8.73
N GLY A 7 5.47 12.43 9.59
CA GLY A 7 5.00 13.76 9.99
C GLY A 7 3.75 13.78 10.87
N ILE A 8 3.27 12.62 11.34
CA ILE A 8 2.17 12.51 12.30
C ILE A 8 2.56 11.56 13.43
N GLU A 9 2.08 11.82 14.64
CA GLU A 9 2.40 11.01 15.81
C GLU A 9 1.67 9.66 15.76
N ARG A 10 0.42 9.66 15.27
CA ARG A 10 -0.41 8.48 15.20
C ARG A 10 -1.26 8.46 13.93
N SER A 11 -1.24 7.37 13.21
CA SER A 11 -2.09 7.16 12.04
C SER A 11 -3.47 6.62 12.44
N GLU A 12 -4.53 7.15 11.82
CA GLU A 12 -5.89 6.61 11.90
C GLU A 12 -6.13 5.43 10.95
N VAL A 13 -5.11 5.06 10.15
CA VAL A 13 -5.19 3.90 9.23
C VAL A 13 -5.05 2.61 10.02
N ASN A 14 -6.08 1.77 10.02
CA ASN A 14 -6.14 0.52 10.78
C ASN A 14 -5.58 -0.69 10.04
N GLY A 15 -5.57 -0.65 8.72
CA GLY A 15 -5.12 -1.79 7.91
C GLY A 15 -5.05 -1.47 6.43
N ALA A 16 -4.53 -2.43 5.66
CA ALA A 16 -4.50 -2.40 4.20
C ALA A 16 -5.04 -3.73 3.66
N ILE A 17 -5.80 -3.66 2.57
CA ILE A 17 -6.36 -4.81 1.89
C ILE A 17 -6.09 -4.68 0.39
N SER A 18 -5.82 -5.78 -0.28
CA SER A 18 -5.56 -5.76 -1.72
C SER A 18 -6.84 -5.55 -2.54
N MET A 19 -6.70 -4.96 -3.72
CA MET A 19 -7.82 -4.79 -4.65
C MET A 19 -8.40 -6.14 -5.09
N VAL A 20 -7.56 -7.17 -5.25
CA VAL A 20 -8.00 -8.52 -5.63
C VAL A 20 -8.91 -9.10 -4.57
N ASP A 21 -8.56 -8.95 -3.30
CA ASP A 21 -9.32 -9.54 -2.19
C ASP A 21 -10.70 -8.88 -2.01
N ILE A 22 -10.80 -7.57 -2.24
CA ILE A 22 -12.07 -6.83 -2.07
C ILE A 22 -12.93 -6.78 -3.34
N TYR A 23 -12.39 -7.17 -4.50
CA TYR A 23 -13.05 -6.99 -5.79
C TYR A 23 -14.43 -7.65 -5.87
N ALA A 24 -14.57 -8.87 -5.39
CA ALA A 24 -15.84 -9.60 -5.43
C ALA A 24 -16.94 -8.87 -4.64
N GLU A 25 -16.60 -8.32 -3.48
CA GLU A 25 -17.54 -7.55 -2.66
C GLU A 25 -17.92 -6.22 -3.31
N LEU A 26 -16.95 -5.50 -3.86
CA LEU A 26 -17.18 -4.26 -4.59
C LEU A 26 -18.07 -4.49 -5.83
N SER A 27 -17.82 -5.55 -6.58
CA SER A 27 -18.62 -5.91 -7.77
C SER A 27 -20.08 -6.19 -7.40
N ASN A 28 -20.32 -6.93 -6.33
CA ASN A 28 -21.67 -7.21 -5.82
C ASN A 28 -22.40 -5.94 -5.35
N LYS A 29 -21.72 -5.04 -4.67
CA LYS A 29 -22.29 -3.76 -4.22
C LYS A 29 -22.57 -2.83 -5.39
N HIS A 30 -21.70 -2.80 -6.40
CA HIS A 30 -21.87 -2.02 -7.61
C HIS A 30 -23.13 -2.45 -8.39
N GLN A 31 -23.35 -3.75 -8.57
CA GLN A 31 -24.58 -4.26 -9.20
C GLN A 31 -25.85 -3.81 -8.44
N ARG A 32 -25.82 -3.83 -7.10
CA ARG A 32 -26.96 -3.37 -6.28
C ARG A 32 -27.19 -1.87 -6.43
N ALA A 33 -26.13 -1.05 -6.44
CA ALA A 33 -26.23 0.39 -6.65
C ALA A 33 -26.84 0.74 -8.01
N TRP A 34 -26.48 0.02 -9.07
CA TRP A 34 -27.10 0.14 -10.39
C TRP A 34 -28.61 -0.12 -10.37
N LEU A 35 -29.03 -1.14 -9.63
CA LEU A 35 -30.44 -1.51 -9.51
C LEU A 35 -31.26 -0.49 -8.70
N THR A 36 -30.61 0.25 -7.80
CA THR A 36 -31.28 1.25 -6.93
C THR A 36 -31.28 2.64 -7.51
N GLY A 37 -30.64 2.88 -8.67
CA GLY A 37 -30.60 4.19 -9.33
C GLY A 37 -29.89 5.27 -8.50
N ALA A 38 -29.00 4.88 -7.59
CA ALA A 38 -28.21 5.82 -6.80
C ALA A 38 -27.22 6.55 -7.73
N GLU A 39 -27.58 7.75 -8.14
CA GLU A 39 -26.63 8.67 -8.79
C GLU A 39 -25.60 9.13 -7.77
N GLN A 40 -24.39 8.60 -7.87
CA GLN A 40 -23.27 9.12 -7.11
C GLN A 40 -22.64 10.26 -7.91
N GLY A 41 -22.65 11.46 -7.34
CA GLY A 41 -21.94 12.60 -7.89
C GLY A 41 -20.43 12.28 -7.92
N GLN A 42 -19.87 12.09 -9.12
CA GLN A 42 -18.45 11.88 -9.33
C GLN A 42 -17.84 13.16 -9.88
N SER A 43 -16.77 13.65 -9.25
CA SER A 43 -16.00 14.75 -9.80
C SER A 43 -14.98 14.24 -10.82
N ARG A 44 -14.71 15.02 -11.86
CA ARG A 44 -13.66 14.69 -12.83
C ARG A 44 -12.30 14.56 -12.15
N ALA A 45 -11.97 15.45 -11.22
CA ALA A 45 -10.76 15.40 -10.41
C ALA A 45 -10.65 14.10 -9.61
N GLY A 46 -11.72 13.67 -8.94
CA GLY A 46 -11.76 12.42 -8.19
C GLY A 46 -11.55 11.18 -9.08
N VAL A 47 -12.13 11.16 -10.27
CA VAL A 47 -11.91 10.05 -11.23
C VAL A 47 -10.49 10.08 -11.80
N ALA A 48 -9.92 11.26 -12.06
CA ALA A 48 -8.57 11.41 -12.59
C ALA A 48 -7.48 11.04 -11.56
N TYR A 49 -7.78 11.13 -10.27
CA TYR A 49 -6.82 10.98 -9.17
C TYR A 49 -6.06 9.64 -9.18
N CYS A 50 -6.63 8.58 -9.75
CA CYS A 50 -5.98 7.28 -9.87
C CYS A 50 -4.96 7.18 -11.02
N LEU A 51 -4.87 8.19 -11.87
CA LEU A 51 -3.93 8.25 -12.99
C LEU A 51 -2.72 9.13 -12.63
N THR A 52 -1.57 8.84 -13.24
CA THR A 52 -0.39 9.72 -13.18
C THR A 52 -0.76 11.11 -13.69
N GLY A 53 -0.47 12.12 -12.90
CA GLY A 53 -0.84 13.52 -13.13
C GLY A 53 -2.23 13.89 -12.57
N GLY A 54 -2.94 12.96 -11.97
CA GLY A 54 -4.28 13.18 -11.43
C GLY A 54 -4.30 14.03 -10.18
N GLU A 55 -3.28 13.94 -9.34
CA GLU A 55 -3.15 14.71 -8.12
C GLU A 55 -2.83 16.18 -8.44
N GLY A 56 -1.84 16.42 -9.31
CA GLY A 56 -1.50 17.76 -9.79
C GLY A 56 -2.68 18.44 -10.49
N TYR A 57 -3.44 17.68 -11.30
CA TYR A 57 -4.67 18.16 -11.91
C TYR A 57 -5.73 18.55 -10.86
N ALA A 58 -5.95 17.70 -9.85
CA ALA A 58 -6.94 17.97 -8.79
C ALA A 58 -6.54 19.16 -7.90
N ALA A 59 -5.23 19.36 -7.71
CA ALA A 59 -4.67 20.48 -6.96
C ALA A 59 -4.54 21.79 -7.79
N HIS A 60 -4.91 21.77 -9.06
CA HIS A 60 -4.77 22.91 -9.99
C HIS A 60 -3.35 23.46 -10.09
N MET A 61 -2.36 22.56 -10.11
CA MET A 61 -0.95 22.93 -10.21
C MET A 61 -0.55 23.15 -11.66
N ASP A 62 -0.16 24.40 -12.02
CA ASP A 62 0.22 24.76 -13.39
C ASP A 62 1.61 24.24 -13.77
N ASN A 63 2.56 24.25 -12.83
CA ASN A 63 3.94 23.79 -13.04
C ASN A 63 4.20 22.50 -12.26
N ALA A 64 3.53 21.43 -12.67
CA ALA A 64 3.62 20.11 -12.07
C ALA A 64 4.35 19.12 -12.97
N LEU A 65 5.20 18.28 -12.37
CA LEU A 65 5.80 17.13 -13.02
C LEU A 65 5.22 15.85 -12.40
N ALA A 66 4.59 15.01 -13.22
CA ALA A 66 4.09 13.72 -12.81
C ALA A 66 4.90 12.60 -13.45
N VAL A 67 5.40 11.68 -12.62
CA VAL A 67 6.26 10.57 -13.04
C VAL A 67 5.74 9.28 -12.42
N ASP A 68 5.73 8.19 -13.19
CA ASP A 68 5.33 6.87 -12.74
C ASP A 68 6.39 5.80 -12.96
N GLY A 69 6.37 4.79 -12.08
CA GLY A 69 7.35 3.73 -12.02
C GLY A 69 8.51 4.08 -11.10
N PHE A 70 8.77 3.18 -10.15
CA PHE A 70 9.71 3.40 -9.05
C PHE A 70 11.08 3.92 -9.51
N GLU A 71 11.71 3.24 -10.50
CA GLU A 71 13.02 3.63 -11.01
C GLU A 71 13.03 5.03 -11.67
N ALA A 72 11.92 5.42 -12.31
CA ALA A 72 11.82 6.74 -12.94
C ALA A 72 11.62 7.83 -11.89
N VAL A 73 10.81 7.55 -10.86
CA VAL A 73 10.58 8.46 -9.72
C VAL A 73 11.88 8.69 -8.97
N GLU A 74 12.65 7.64 -8.66
CA GLU A 74 13.94 7.72 -7.99
C GLU A 74 14.90 8.64 -8.75
N LYS A 75 15.09 8.42 -10.05
CA LYS A 75 15.95 9.26 -10.88
C LYS A 75 15.53 10.72 -10.93
N VAL A 76 14.23 11.00 -10.95
CA VAL A 76 13.74 12.38 -10.96
C VAL A 76 13.94 13.04 -9.60
N LEU A 77 13.77 12.30 -8.50
CA LEU A 77 14.08 12.82 -7.16
C LEU A 77 15.56 13.18 -7.03
N GLU A 78 16.47 12.36 -7.58
CA GLU A 78 17.91 12.69 -7.65
C GLU A 78 18.17 13.98 -8.46
N GLU A 79 17.46 14.20 -9.58
CA GLU A 79 17.59 15.41 -10.38
C GLU A 79 17.05 16.65 -9.65
N ILE A 80 15.98 16.49 -8.85
CA ILE A 80 15.44 17.54 -7.97
C ILE A 80 16.48 17.88 -6.89
N GLU A 81 17.04 16.87 -6.22
CA GLU A 81 18.07 17.05 -5.21
C GLU A 81 19.32 17.75 -5.75
N ASN A 82 19.68 17.46 -7.00
CA ASN A 82 20.79 18.10 -7.71
C ASN A 82 20.45 19.52 -8.24
N GLY A 83 19.29 20.08 -7.91
CA GLY A 83 18.89 21.46 -8.28
C GLY A 83 18.59 21.64 -9.77
N LYS A 84 18.32 20.59 -10.53
CA LYS A 84 18.03 20.70 -11.97
C LYS A 84 16.57 21.07 -12.28
N LEU A 85 15.68 21.00 -11.27
CA LEU A 85 14.25 21.27 -11.38
C LEU A 85 13.79 22.35 -10.39
N ASP A 86 14.62 23.34 -10.14
CA ASP A 86 14.39 24.41 -9.14
C ASP A 86 13.10 25.24 -9.38
N GLY A 87 12.55 25.21 -10.59
CA GLY A 87 11.32 25.94 -10.92
C GLY A 87 10.05 25.12 -10.76
N LEU A 88 10.14 23.89 -10.28
CA LEU A 88 8.99 23.00 -10.15
C LEU A 88 8.18 23.33 -8.90
N ASP A 89 6.86 23.56 -9.07
CA ASP A 89 5.96 23.88 -7.97
C ASP A 89 5.40 22.61 -7.31
N PHE A 90 5.24 21.53 -8.08
CA PHE A 90 4.66 20.28 -7.58
C PHE A 90 5.26 19.07 -8.30
N PHE A 91 5.65 18.07 -7.52
CA PHE A 91 6.11 16.78 -8.01
C PHE A 91 5.17 15.65 -7.57
N GLU A 92 4.60 14.95 -8.54
CA GLU A 92 3.77 13.77 -8.31
C GLU A 92 4.56 12.51 -8.68
N GLY A 93 5.06 11.78 -7.68
CA GLY A 93 5.81 10.54 -7.87
C GLY A 93 4.96 9.32 -7.56
N MET A 94 4.61 8.53 -8.56
CA MET A 94 3.84 7.29 -8.40
C MET A 94 4.71 6.06 -8.58
N ALA A 95 4.79 5.18 -7.59
CA ALA A 95 5.60 3.95 -7.67
C ALA A 95 5.13 2.99 -8.77
N CYS A 96 3.82 2.96 -9.05
CA CYS A 96 3.23 2.04 -10.03
C CYS A 96 3.10 2.70 -11.41
N LYS A 97 3.45 1.96 -12.49
CA LYS A 97 3.34 2.45 -13.87
C LYS A 97 1.89 2.73 -14.26
N GLY A 98 1.62 3.94 -14.70
CA GLY A 98 0.28 4.41 -15.07
C GLY A 98 -0.53 4.99 -13.91
N GLY A 99 0.04 5.07 -12.72
CA GLY A 99 -0.62 5.48 -11.48
C GLY A 99 -1.23 4.30 -10.72
N CYS A 100 -2.23 4.56 -9.87
CA CYS A 100 -2.87 3.55 -9.04
C CYS A 100 -3.51 2.39 -9.84
N VAL A 101 -3.91 2.64 -11.09
CA VAL A 101 -4.47 1.62 -11.99
C VAL A 101 -3.47 0.54 -12.39
N GLY A 102 -2.17 0.80 -12.24
CA GLY A 102 -1.09 -0.16 -12.49
C GLY A 102 -0.52 -0.77 -11.22
N GLY A 103 -1.19 -0.58 -10.08
CA GLY A 103 -0.74 -1.09 -8.78
C GLY A 103 -0.63 -2.61 -8.77
N ALA A 104 0.24 -3.12 -7.90
CA ALA A 104 0.37 -4.54 -7.65
C ALA A 104 -0.97 -5.12 -7.17
N LEU A 105 -1.26 -6.37 -7.57
CA LEU A 105 -2.52 -7.04 -7.25
C LEU A 105 -3.78 -6.37 -7.84
N THR A 106 -3.63 -5.53 -8.85
CA THR A 106 -4.72 -5.17 -9.77
C THR A 106 -4.84 -6.26 -10.84
N PHE A 107 -6.02 -6.42 -11.42
CA PHE A 107 -6.30 -7.52 -12.35
C PHE A 107 -6.42 -7.08 -13.82
N GLU A 108 -6.40 -5.77 -14.08
CA GLU A 108 -6.45 -5.26 -15.47
C GLU A 108 -5.07 -4.74 -15.89
N ASN A 109 -4.79 -4.80 -17.18
CA ASN A 109 -3.62 -4.19 -17.75
C ASN A 109 -3.65 -2.65 -17.53
N PRO A 110 -2.60 -2.02 -17.01
CA PRO A 110 -2.60 -0.60 -16.65
C PRO A 110 -2.89 0.34 -17.84
N TYR A 111 -2.44 0.00 -19.03
CA TYR A 111 -2.71 0.81 -20.22
C TYR A 111 -4.17 0.71 -20.67
N VAL A 112 -4.78 -0.47 -20.53
CA VAL A 112 -6.22 -0.67 -20.80
C VAL A 112 -7.05 0.06 -19.77
N ALA A 113 -6.70 -0.06 -18.49
CA ALA A 113 -7.36 0.67 -17.40
C ALA A 113 -7.26 2.18 -17.60
N LYS A 114 -6.06 2.71 -17.89
CA LYS A 114 -5.82 4.12 -18.20
C LYS A 114 -6.72 4.60 -19.34
N GLN A 115 -6.78 3.87 -20.45
CA GLN A 115 -7.60 4.23 -21.59
C GLN A 115 -9.10 4.28 -21.24
N ARG A 116 -9.58 3.31 -20.45
CA ARG A 116 -10.97 3.28 -19.98
C ARG A 116 -11.29 4.45 -19.06
N ILE A 117 -10.41 4.79 -18.14
CA ILE A 117 -10.57 5.95 -17.24
C ILE A 117 -10.58 7.24 -18.06
N GLN A 118 -9.68 7.42 -19.02
CA GLN A 118 -9.68 8.60 -19.90
C GLN A 118 -10.98 8.73 -20.69
N ALA A 119 -11.51 7.61 -21.23
CA ALA A 119 -12.80 7.61 -21.91
C ALA A 119 -13.97 7.93 -20.96
N LEU A 120 -13.86 7.56 -19.68
CA LEU A 120 -14.83 7.89 -18.65
C LEU A 120 -14.74 9.39 -18.31
N LEU A 121 -13.54 9.94 -18.13
CA LEU A 121 -13.31 11.36 -17.86
C LEU A 121 -13.93 12.29 -18.91
N ALA A 122 -13.93 11.86 -20.17
CA ALA A 122 -14.59 12.62 -21.24
C ALA A 122 -16.12 12.73 -21.07
N LYS A 123 -16.73 11.86 -20.26
CA LYS A 123 -18.18 11.78 -20.01
C LYS A 123 -18.59 12.33 -18.64
N VAL A 124 -17.65 12.41 -17.71
CA VAL A 124 -17.91 12.94 -16.36
C VAL A 124 -18.02 14.47 -16.46
N PRO A 125 -19.14 15.08 -16.02
CA PRO A 125 -19.26 16.54 -15.99
C PRO A 125 -18.22 17.14 -15.05
N ASP A 126 -17.79 18.37 -15.38
CA ASP A 126 -17.04 19.21 -14.45
C ASP A 126 -18.01 19.58 -13.31
N TYR A 127 -18.02 18.77 -12.30
CA TYR A 127 -18.77 19.11 -11.11
C TYR A 127 -17.94 20.14 -10.34
N PRO A 128 -18.51 21.30 -10.00
CA PRO A 128 -17.90 22.12 -8.96
C PRO A 128 -17.81 21.18 -7.76
N GLY A 129 -16.58 20.88 -7.33
CA GLY A 129 -16.37 20.02 -6.16
C GLY A 129 -17.29 20.44 -5.02
N PRO A 130 -17.51 19.59 -4.01
CA PRO A 130 -18.26 19.99 -2.82
C PRO A 130 -17.68 21.34 -2.40
N GLU A 131 -18.57 22.32 -2.10
CA GLU A 131 -18.20 23.60 -1.51
C GLU A 131 -17.06 23.34 -0.54
N ALA A 132 -15.97 24.12 -0.67
CA ALA A 132 -14.72 23.88 0.04
C ALA A 132 -15.00 23.35 1.43
N VAL A 133 -14.58 22.11 1.67
CA VAL A 133 -14.70 21.50 3.00
C VAL A 133 -14.08 22.49 3.95
N ASN A 134 -14.86 23.00 4.91
CA ASN A 134 -14.31 23.90 5.91
C ASN A 134 -13.27 23.08 6.70
N LEU A 135 -12.01 23.25 6.38
CA LEU A 135 -10.88 22.54 6.98
C LEU A 135 -10.83 22.78 8.49
N ASP A 136 -11.38 23.92 8.97
CA ASP A 136 -11.51 24.22 10.39
C ASP A 136 -12.40 23.20 11.13
N MET A 137 -13.34 22.56 10.44
CA MET A 137 -14.21 21.52 10.97
C MET A 137 -13.58 20.11 10.92
N ALA A 138 -12.59 19.90 10.05
CA ALA A 138 -11.94 18.61 9.87
C ALA A 138 -10.79 18.35 10.87
N GLY A 139 -10.48 19.33 11.71
CA GLY A 139 -9.31 19.29 12.59
C GLY A 139 -7.99 19.55 11.85
N PRO A 140 -6.84 19.47 12.51
CA PRO A 140 -5.55 19.74 11.88
C PRO A 140 -5.26 18.67 10.82
N VAL A 141 -5.16 19.09 9.56
CA VAL A 141 -4.79 18.23 8.41
C VAL A 141 -3.29 18.36 8.05
N GLY A 142 -2.55 19.15 8.80
CA GLY A 142 -1.12 19.33 8.63
C GLY A 142 -0.30 18.25 9.34
N LEU A 143 0.99 18.22 9.05
CA LEU A 143 1.95 17.40 9.78
C LEU A 143 2.15 17.95 11.19
N ASP A 144 2.11 17.11 12.21
CA ASP A 144 2.31 17.47 13.61
C ASP A 144 3.80 17.49 14.01
N ARG A 145 4.66 16.95 13.15
CA ARG A 145 6.13 16.98 13.30
C ARG A 145 6.80 17.07 11.92
N PRO A 146 8.02 17.63 11.84
CA PRO A 146 8.77 17.64 10.58
C PRO A 146 9.10 16.22 10.12
N VAL A 147 9.03 16.00 8.82
CA VAL A 147 9.57 14.79 8.18
C VAL A 147 11.09 14.98 8.08
N LEU A 148 11.81 14.26 8.93
CA LEU A 148 13.27 14.25 8.89
C LEU A 148 13.75 13.12 7.99
N PRO A 149 14.92 13.27 7.33
CA PRO A 149 15.55 12.15 6.63
C PRO A 149 15.71 10.98 7.62
N ALA A 150 15.36 9.76 7.17
CA ALA A 150 15.75 8.58 7.91
C ALA A 150 17.29 8.56 7.99
N ALA A 151 17.85 8.19 9.15
CA ALA A 151 19.28 7.93 9.24
C ALA A 151 19.64 6.93 8.14
N ASP A 152 20.71 7.24 7.38
CA ASP A 152 21.16 6.47 6.24
C ASP A 152 21.13 4.97 6.53
N MET A 153 20.98 4.16 5.48
CA MET A 153 20.84 2.69 5.43
C MET A 153 21.93 1.92 6.20
N GLN A 154 22.16 2.33 7.44
CA GLN A 154 23.10 1.69 8.34
C GLN A 154 22.35 0.63 9.15
N LEU A 155 22.58 -0.64 8.81
CA LEU A 155 21.94 -1.76 9.48
C LEU A 155 22.31 -1.84 10.96
N ASP A 156 23.54 -1.42 11.31
CA ASP A 156 24.04 -1.30 12.69
C ASP A 156 25.31 -0.46 12.74
N ASP A 157 25.62 0.13 13.91
CA ASP A 157 26.89 0.85 14.16
C ASP A 157 28.10 -0.10 14.22
N ASP A 158 27.88 -1.36 14.65
CA ASP A 158 28.88 -2.41 14.66
C ASP A 158 28.89 -3.14 13.32
N LEU A 159 30.04 -3.12 12.63
CA LEU A 159 30.21 -3.76 11.34
C LEU A 159 29.91 -5.28 11.37
N ALA A 160 30.27 -5.96 12.45
CA ALA A 160 30.01 -7.40 12.55
C ALA A 160 28.51 -7.70 12.70
N VAL A 161 27.79 -6.86 13.45
CA VAL A 161 26.35 -6.93 13.59
C VAL A 161 25.66 -6.54 12.29
N ALA A 162 26.13 -5.50 11.61
CA ALA A 162 25.61 -5.07 10.31
C ALA A 162 25.72 -6.19 9.25
N LEU A 163 26.85 -6.90 9.20
CA LEU A 163 27.03 -8.06 8.32
C LEU A 163 26.06 -9.22 8.65
N GLN A 164 25.86 -9.50 9.94
CA GLN A 164 24.88 -10.52 10.36
C GLN A 164 23.45 -10.14 9.95
N LYS A 165 23.07 -8.88 10.13
CA LYS A 165 21.78 -8.34 9.69
C LYS A 165 21.62 -8.42 8.17
N MET A 166 22.68 -8.16 7.41
CA MET A 166 22.67 -8.29 5.97
C MET A 166 22.45 -9.75 5.50
N ASP A 167 23.16 -10.71 6.13
CA ASP A 167 22.95 -12.13 5.86
C ASP A 167 21.51 -12.58 6.19
N GLU A 168 20.95 -12.08 7.28
CA GLU A 168 19.56 -12.38 7.66
C GLU A 168 18.57 -11.73 6.69
N MET A 169 18.82 -10.49 6.27
CA MET A 169 18.01 -9.80 5.26
C MET A 169 17.96 -10.59 3.95
N GLU A 170 19.11 -11.12 3.46
CA GLU A 170 19.14 -11.96 2.28
C GLU A 170 18.33 -13.26 2.42
N ARG A 171 18.34 -13.87 3.61
CA ARG A 171 17.51 -15.05 3.90
C ARG A 171 16.03 -14.69 3.92
N LEU A 172 15.66 -13.56 4.50
CA LEU A 172 14.30 -13.05 4.53
C LEU A 172 13.77 -12.79 3.13
N VAL A 173 14.54 -12.12 2.27
CA VAL A 173 14.17 -11.85 0.87
C VAL A 173 13.84 -13.14 0.13
N LYS A 174 14.62 -14.23 0.34
CA LYS A 174 14.37 -15.53 -0.28
C LYS A 174 13.09 -16.21 0.24
N ARG A 175 12.65 -15.89 1.46
CA ARG A 175 11.40 -16.41 2.06
C ARG A 175 10.17 -15.59 1.72
N LEU A 176 10.34 -14.33 1.39
CA LEU A 176 9.27 -13.44 0.97
C LEU A 176 8.83 -13.74 -0.47
N PRO A 177 7.60 -13.40 -0.87
CA PRO A 177 7.03 -13.80 -2.17
C PRO A 177 7.67 -13.10 -3.38
N GLY A 178 8.47 -12.04 -3.19
CA GLY A 178 9.11 -11.28 -4.28
C GLY A 178 8.15 -10.54 -5.21
N LEU A 179 6.93 -10.24 -4.74
CA LEU A 179 5.89 -9.58 -5.55
C LEU A 179 5.96 -8.05 -5.50
N ASP A 180 6.72 -7.50 -4.56
CA ASP A 180 6.85 -6.06 -4.33
C ASP A 180 5.50 -5.31 -4.34
N CYS A 181 4.48 -5.95 -3.76
CA CYS A 181 3.10 -5.51 -3.87
C CYS A 181 2.71 -4.35 -2.93
N GLY A 182 3.59 -3.97 -2.00
CA GLY A 182 3.37 -2.87 -1.06
C GLY A 182 2.25 -3.09 -0.03
N SER A 183 1.55 -4.23 -0.05
CA SER A 183 0.40 -4.50 0.84
C SER A 183 0.77 -4.55 2.33
N CYS A 184 2.02 -4.85 2.65
CA CYS A 184 2.57 -4.82 4.00
C CYS A 184 2.97 -3.42 4.47
N GLY A 185 2.92 -2.41 3.59
CA GLY A 185 3.34 -1.03 3.86
C GLY A 185 4.80 -0.73 3.50
N SER A 186 5.64 -1.73 3.19
CA SER A 186 6.96 -1.53 2.61
C SER A 186 6.86 -1.53 1.08
N PRO A 187 7.62 -0.69 0.36
CA PRO A 187 7.52 -0.54 -1.10
C PRO A 187 7.95 -1.81 -1.85
N THR A 188 8.91 -2.55 -1.31
CA THR A 188 9.42 -3.80 -1.89
C THR A 188 9.56 -4.89 -0.84
N CYS A 189 9.70 -6.13 -1.27
CA CYS A 189 10.01 -7.25 -0.36
C CYS A 189 11.39 -7.09 0.28
N LEU A 190 12.34 -6.45 -0.41
CA LEU A 190 13.65 -6.12 0.13
C LEU A 190 13.52 -5.10 1.28
N ALA A 191 12.75 -4.02 1.08
CA ALA A 191 12.49 -3.03 2.13
C ALA A 191 11.77 -3.63 3.34
N LEU A 192 10.86 -4.60 3.13
CA LEU A 192 10.27 -5.34 4.24
C LEU A 192 11.32 -6.15 5.00
N ALA A 193 12.24 -6.83 4.29
CA ALA A 193 13.30 -7.60 4.93
C ALA A 193 14.24 -6.72 5.75
N GLU A 194 14.54 -5.52 5.26
CA GLU A 194 15.30 -4.50 5.98
C GLU A 194 14.55 -4.04 7.24
N ASP A 195 13.27 -3.68 7.13
CA ASP A 195 12.42 -3.33 8.27
C ASP A 195 12.40 -4.43 9.35
N ILE A 196 12.41 -5.71 8.93
CA ILE A 196 12.42 -6.85 9.86
C ILE A 196 13.73 -6.94 10.62
N VAL A 197 14.88 -6.86 9.95
CA VAL A 197 16.19 -6.95 10.61
C VAL A 197 16.49 -5.74 11.48
N LEU A 198 15.88 -4.60 11.20
CA LEU A 198 15.91 -3.39 12.03
C LEU A 198 14.90 -3.43 13.18
N GLY A 199 14.01 -4.41 13.22
CA GLY A 199 13.00 -4.58 14.27
C GLY A 199 11.76 -3.71 14.10
N TYR A 200 11.55 -3.11 12.94
CA TYR A 200 10.38 -2.27 12.64
C TYR A 200 9.19 -3.08 12.11
N ALA A 201 9.43 -4.31 11.65
CA ALA A 201 8.41 -5.20 11.09
C ALA A 201 8.68 -6.67 11.47
N THR A 202 7.72 -7.52 11.10
CA THR A 202 7.81 -8.98 11.22
C THR A 202 7.47 -9.65 9.89
N GLU A 203 7.81 -10.93 9.72
CA GLU A 203 7.39 -11.67 8.51
C GLU A 203 5.86 -11.76 8.36
N MET A 204 5.13 -11.66 9.48
CA MET A 204 3.66 -11.72 9.49
C MET A 204 3.00 -10.44 8.99
N ASP A 205 3.76 -9.36 8.81
CA ASP A 205 3.25 -8.16 8.14
C ASP A 205 3.04 -8.41 6.64
N CYS A 206 3.76 -9.37 6.05
CA CYS A 206 3.47 -9.82 4.69
C CYS A 206 2.19 -10.65 4.66
N ILE A 207 1.17 -10.18 3.94
CA ILE A 207 -0.13 -10.87 3.85
C ILE A 207 -0.03 -12.30 3.31
N PHE A 208 0.93 -12.57 2.42
CA PHE A 208 1.18 -13.92 1.88
C PHE A 208 1.80 -14.82 2.94
N ARG A 209 2.79 -14.34 3.69
CA ARG A 209 3.41 -15.10 4.78
C ARG A 209 2.42 -15.35 5.92
N LEU A 210 1.62 -14.37 6.25
CA LEU A 210 0.55 -14.52 7.24
C LEU A 210 -0.46 -15.59 6.79
N LYS A 211 -0.89 -15.56 5.54
CA LYS A 211 -1.83 -16.54 4.97
C LYS A 211 -1.25 -17.97 5.00
N ASP A 212 0.03 -18.14 4.63
CA ASP A 212 0.71 -19.41 4.68
C ASP A 212 0.77 -19.93 6.14
N HIS A 213 1.17 -19.06 7.07
CA HIS A 213 1.26 -19.42 8.49
C HIS A 213 -0.09 -19.83 9.08
N VAL A 214 -1.15 -19.09 8.78
CA VAL A 214 -2.52 -19.43 9.21
C VAL A 214 -2.95 -20.78 8.60
N SER A 215 -2.61 -21.06 7.35
CA SER A 215 -2.90 -22.33 6.69
C SER A 215 -2.15 -23.50 7.35
N ASP A 216 -0.90 -23.30 7.73
CA ASP A 216 -0.08 -24.32 8.41
C ASP A 216 -0.62 -24.61 9.81
N LEU A 217 -0.94 -23.57 10.58
CA LEU A 217 -1.57 -23.72 11.90
C LEU A 217 -2.91 -24.47 11.81
N ALA A 218 -3.71 -24.17 10.79
CA ALA A 218 -4.97 -24.89 10.58
C ALA A 218 -4.74 -26.38 10.31
N ARG A 219 -3.72 -26.74 9.52
CA ARG A 219 -3.34 -28.13 9.27
C ARG A 219 -2.87 -28.83 10.54
N GLU A 220 -2.00 -28.17 11.33
CA GLU A 220 -1.53 -28.72 12.62
C GLU A 220 -2.70 -28.95 13.57
N MET A 221 -3.63 -28.01 13.67
CA MET A 221 -4.83 -28.17 14.51
C MET A 221 -5.69 -29.37 14.06
N MET A 222 -5.85 -29.57 12.75
CA MET A 222 -6.57 -30.73 12.22
C MET A 222 -5.88 -32.05 12.59
N THR A 223 -4.56 -32.12 12.41
CA THR A 223 -3.76 -33.33 12.79
C THR A 223 -3.86 -33.62 14.28
N LEU A 224 -3.70 -32.61 15.13
CA LEU A 224 -3.84 -32.77 16.58
C LEU A 224 -5.25 -33.19 16.99
N SER A 225 -6.28 -32.68 16.30
CA SER A 225 -7.68 -33.08 16.53
C SER A 225 -7.91 -34.55 16.16
N GLU A 226 -7.32 -35.03 15.08
CA GLU A 226 -7.39 -36.44 14.68
C GLU A 226 -6.67 -37.34 15.68
N GLU A 227 -5.45 -36.98 16.10
CA GLU A 227 -4.66 -37.71 17.08
C GLU A 227 -5.34 -37.81 18.48
N THR A 228 -6.07 -36.76 18.86
CA THR A 228 -6.82 -36.72 20.13
C THR A 228 -8.10 -37.53 20.06
N ARG A 229 -8.71 -37.65 18.88
CA ARG A 229 -9.93 -38.43 18.66
C ARG A 229 -9.67 -39.95 18.73
N ASP A 230 -8.48 -40.37 18.33
CA ASP A 230 -8.11 -41.81 18.34
C ASP A 230 -7.54 -42.31 19.68
N LYS A 231 -7.40 -41.42 20.68
CA LYS A 231 -7.01 -41.83 22.04
C LYS A 231 -8.23 -42.33 22.79
N PRO A 232 -8.32 -43.65 23.19
CA PRO A 232 -9.42 -44.11 24.00
C PRO A 232 -9.42 -43.37 25.34
N VAL A 233 -10.58 -42.80 25.68
CA VAL A 233 -10.81 -42.19 26.99
C VAL A 233 -10.65 -43.32 28.04
N ARG A 234 -9.51 -43.41 28.71
CA ARG A 234 -9.33 -44.24 29.89
C ARG A 234 -10.17 -43.65 31.02
N GLY A 235 -11.42 -44.02 31.03
CA GLY A 235 -12.28 -43.87 32.19
C GLY A 235 -12.17 -45.10 33.07
N GLU A 236 -11.22 -45.09 33.99
CA GLU A 236 -11.33 -45.98 35.18
C GLU A 236 -12.22 -45.24 36.18
N ILE A 237 -13.49 -45.60 36.14
CA ILE A 237 -14.39 -45.36 37.27
C ILE A 237 -14.13 -46.54 38.22
N ASN A 238 -13.30 -46.32 39.24
CA ASN A 238 -13.24 -47.21 40.39
C ASN A 238 -14.45 -46.92 41.27
N THR A 239 -15.35 -47.91 41.30
CA THR A 239 -16.37 -48.07 42.35
C THR A 239 -15.75 -48.66 43.61
#